data_1f369576e3399f0314c94c316400fd9b
#
_entry.id   1f369576e3399f0314c94c316400fd9b
#
_cell.length_a   1.000
_cell.length_b   1.000
_cell.length_c   1.000
_cell.angle_alpha   90.00
_cell.angle_beta   90.00
_cell.angle_gamma   90.00
#
_symmetry.space_group_name_H-M   'P 1'
#
loop_
_entity.id
_entity.type
_entity.pdbx_description
1 polymer ?
#
loop_
_entity_poly.entity_id
_entity_poly.type
_entity_poly.pdbx_seq_one_letter_code
_entity_poly.pdbx_strand_id
1 'polypeptide(L)'
;MNLEGKNVIVTGGSLGIGKETAKALVDKGANVLITGRSNKRLSKAVNYTGAKIIDFDIADINNITRNANECIKMFDGRVDVLINNAGLGVRKSIEELSIDDFLKVFNVNVFGLALFTKEIVPLMKIQNSGTIINIGSTASLKGYKTGSIYASSKFALRCLTQCWQAELRPHNIRVCQINPSEVTTAFGNPLRIEREDISNKLTAKEIAHSIISAIEMDDRGFINELNVWATNPFN
;
A
#
# COMPACT_ATOMS: atom_id res chain seq x y z
N MET A 1 1.67 -11.33 -14.97
CA MET A 1 3.14 -11.16 -14.66
C MET A 1 3.62 -12.35 -13.83
N ASN A 2 4.76 -13.01 -14.17
CA ASN A 2 5.44 -13.93 -13.26
C ASN A 2 6.22 -13.11 -12.21
N LEU A 3 6.16 -13.51 -10.94
CA LEU A 3 6.79 -12.80 -9.81
C LEU A 3 8.24 -13.23 -9.55
N GLU A 4 8.69 -14.36 -10.08
CA GLU A 4 10.07 -14.85 -9.92
C GLU A 4 11.10 -13.80 -10.37
N GLY A 5 12.02 -13.43 -9.49
CA GLY A 5 13.06 -12.43 -9.72
C GLY A 5 12.59 -10.98 -9.87
N LYS A 6 11.30 -10.66 -9.68
CA LYS A 6 10.77 -9.29 -9.78
C LYS A 6 11.12 -8.46 -8.58
N ASN A 7 11.51 -7.20 -8.81
CA ASN A 7 11.85 -6.23 -7.78
C ASN A 7 10.58 -5.50 -7.31
N VAL A 8 10.22 -5.70 -6.06
CA VAL A 8 8.96 -5.21 -5.46
C VAL A 8 9.23 -4.33 -4.25
N ILE A 9 8.69 -3.13 -4.22
CA ILE A 9 8.69 -2.25 -3.05
C ILE A 9 7.31 -2.30 -2.39
N VAL A 10 7.27 -2.55 -1.07
CA VAL A 10 6.04 -2.52 -0.26
C VAL A 10 6.19 -1.48 0.83
N THR A 11 5.47 -0.36 0.72
CA THR A 11 5.46 0.65 1.79
C THR A 11 4.60 0.19 2.97
N GLY A 12 5.04 0.47 4.21
CA GLY A 12 4.32 0.01 5.40
C GLY A 12 4.34 -1.52 5.58
N GLY A 13 5.42 -2.18 5.17
CA GLY A 13 5.56 -3.64 5.15
C GLY A 13 5.88 -4.29 6.50
N SER A 14 5.87 -3.54 7.61
CA SER A 14 6.29 -4.08 8.91
C SER A 14 5.19 -4.81 9.69
N LEU A 15 3.90 -4.63 9.34
CA LEU A 15 2.73 -5.21 10.02
C LEU A 15 1.57 -5.42 9.04
N GLY A 16 0.59 -6.23 9.45
CA GLY A 16 -0.70 -6.40 8.79
C GLY A 16 -0.59 -6.73 7.29
N ILE A 17 -1.39 -6.06 6.46
CA ILE A 17 -1.49 -6.34 5.01
C ILE A 17 -0.12 -6.27 4.33
N GLY A 18 0.68 -5.24 4.60
CA GLY A 18 2.00 -5.09 3.97
C GLY A 18 2.96 -6.21 4.33
N LYS A 19 2.95 -6.68 5.58
CA LYS A 19 3.79 -7.79 6.04
C LYS A 19 3.38 -9.12 5.36
N GLU A 20 2.09 -9.44 5.35
CA GLU A 20 1.59 -10.67 4.70
C GLU A 20 1.79 -10.63 3.17
N THR A 21 1.62 -9.46 2.55
CA THR A 21 1.91 -9.26 1.12
C THR A 21 3.39 -9.49 0.82
N ALA A 22 4.29 -8.92 1.64
CA ALA A 22 5.72 -9.14 1.48
C ALA A 22 6.12 -10.60 1.60
N LYS A 23 5.54 -11.32 2.59
CA LYS A 23 5.75 -12.77 2.73
C LYS A 23 5.30 -13.53 1.49
N ALA A 24 4.09 -13.29 1.01
CA ALA A 24 3.54 -13.95 -0.16
C ALA A 24 4.36 -13.68 -1.44
N LEU A 25 4.92 -12.47 -1.59
CA LEU A 25 5.79 -12.11 -2.71
C LEU A 25 7.13 -12.83 -2.64
N VAL A 26 7.77 -12.88 -1.46
CA VAL A 26 9.04 -13.62 -1.26
C VAL A 26 8.84 -15.11 -1.52
N ASP A 27 7.74 -15.70 -1.06
CA ASP A 27 7.41 -17.13 -1.31
C ASP A 27 7.22 -17.44 -2.80
N LYS A 28 6.94 -16.44 -3.62
CA LYS A 28 6.85 -16.56 -5.08
C LYS A 28 8.16 -16.17 -5.80
N GLY A 29 9.25 -16.04 -5.08
CA GLY A 29 10.58 -15.78 -5.64
C GLY A 29 10.85 -14.31 -5.99
N ALA A 30 10.02 -13.37 -5.55
CA ALA A 30 10.28 -11.94 -5.78
C ALA A 30 11.38 -11.40 -4.85
N ASN A 31 12.14 -10.42 -5.35
CA ASN A 31 13.05 -9.61 -4.57
C ASN A 31 12.25 -8.50 -3.88
N VAL A 32 12.00 -8.61 -2.59
CA VAL A 32 11.09 -7.69 -1.88
C VAL A 32 11.86 -6.75 -0.96
N LEU A 33 11.52 -5.47 -1.06
CA LEU A 33 11.94 -4.42 -0.13
C LEU A 33 10.72 -3.89 0.61
N ILE A 34 10.72 -3.97 1.93
CA ILE A 34 9.68 -3.37 2.76
C ILE A 34 10.18 -2.09 3.41
N THR A 35 9.30 -1.09 3.50
CA THR A 35 9.63 0.16 4.19
C THR A 35 8.69 0.45 5.35
N GLY A 36 9.13 1.30 6.28
CA GLY A 36 8.35 1.73 7.42
C GLY A 36 9.19 2.55 8.38
N ARG A 37 8.56 3.27 9.30
CA ARG A 37 9.24 4.24 10.19
C ARG A 37 9.83 3.64 11.48
N SER A 38 9.75 2.34 11.68
CA SER A 38 10.28 1.70 12.90
C SER A 38 11.20 0.56 12.52
N ASN A 39 12.49 0.80 12.63
CA ASN A 39 13.52 -0.20 12.38
C ASN A 39 13.28 -1.48 13.20
N LYS A 40 12.93 -1.34 14.50
CA LYS A 40 12.62 -2.48 15.39
C LYS A 40 11.49 -3.38 14.83
N ARG A 41 10.41 -2.78 14.25
CA ARG A 41 9.32 -3.56 13.65
C ARG A 41 9.70 -4.15 12.31
N LEU A 42 10.44 -3.41 11.49
CA LEU A 42 10.98 -3.90 10.22
C LEU A 42 11.90 -5.10 10.44
N SER A 43 12.85 -5.03 11.39
CA SER A 43 13.76 -6.14 11.71
C SER A 43 12.99 -7.41 12.15
N LYS A 44 11.91 -7.26 12.91
CA LYS A 44 11.02 -8.40 13.23
C LYS A 44 10.31 -8.95 12.00
N ALA A 45 9.86 -8.07 11.09
CA ALA A 45 9.20 -8.49 9.87
C ALA A 45 10.15 -9.24 8.93
N VAL A 46 11.44 -8.89 8.86
CA VAL A 46 12.47 -9.63 8.10
C VAL A 46 12.51 -11.10 8.46
N ASN A 47 12.54 -11.42 9.76
CA ASN A 47 12.58 -12.82 10.23
C ASN A 47 11.38 -13.65 9.75
N TYR A 48 10.26 -13.00 9.52
CA TYR A 48 9.03 -13.64 9.04
C TYR A 48 8.94 -13.65 7.51
N THR A 49 9.33 -12.56 6.86
CA THR A 49 9.10 -12.37 5.41
C THR A 49 10.29 -12.76 4.55
N GLY A 50 11.52 -12.63 5.05
CA GLY A 50 12.75 -12.73 4.26
C GLY A 50 13.04 -11.49 3.38
N ALA A 51 12.25 -10.42 3.50
CA ALA A 51 12.40 -9.21 2.70
C ALA A 51 13.57 -8.34 3.15
N LYS A 52 14.14 -7.53 2.23
CA LYS A 52 15.06 -6.42 2.57
C LYS A 52 14.29 -5.28 3.24
N ILE A 53 14.99 -4.40 3.98
CA ILE A 53 14.35 -3.26 4.66
C ILE A 53 15.07 -1.95 4.41
N ILE A 54 14.30 -0.86 4.38
CA ILE A 54 14.78 0.52 4.57
C ILE A 54 13.79 1.23 5.49
N ASP A 55 14.27 1.91 6.53
CA ASP A 55 13.42 2.64 7.46
C ASP A 55 13.37 4.14 7.12
N PHE A 56 12.18 4.62 6.88
CA PHE A 56 11.83 6.04 6.78
C PHE A 56 10.35 6.27 7.03
N ASP A 57 9.98 7.50 7.35
CA ASP A 57 8.57 7.90 7.42
C ASP A 57 8.11 8.45 6.07
N ILE A 58 7.12 7.81 5.46
CA ILE A 58 6.51 8.25 4.20
C ILE A 58 5.85 9.63 4.32
N ALA A 59 5.51 10.07 5.55
CA ALA A 59 4.98 11.40 5.82
C ALA A 59 6.05 12.50 5.79
N ASP A 60 7.32 12.16 5.83
CA ASP A 60 8.43 13.11 5.69
C ASP A 60 8.62 13.46 4.20
N ILE A 61 7.73 14.31 3.71
CA ILE A 61 7.68 14.70 2.30
C ILE A 61 8.94 15.45 1.82
N ASN A 62 9.69 16.08 2.73
CA ASN A 62 10.91 16.80 2.39
C ASN A 62 12.07 15.85 2.04
N ASN A 63 12.08 14.66 2.59
CA ASN A 63 13.10 13.63 2.34
C ASN A 63 12.64 12.51 1.39
N ILE A 64 11.43 12.63 0.81
CA ILE A 64 10.82 11.53 0.03
C ILE A 64 11.66 11.15 -1.20
N THR A 65 12.19 12.14 -1.92
CA THR A 65 13.05 11.90 -3.11
C THR A 65 14.34 11.15 -2.73
N ARG A 66 14.98 11.54 -1.63
CA ARG A 66 16.16 10.84 -1.12
C ARG A 66 15.83 9.39 -0.76
N ASN A 67 14.75 9.19 0.01
CA ASN A 67 14.33 7.86 0.47
C ASN A 67 13.92 6.94 -0.71
N ALA A 68 13.25 7.49 -1.72
CA ALA A 68 12.92 6.75 -2.93
C ALA A 68 14.18 6.32 -3.69
N ASN A 69 15.16 7.21 -3.85
CA ASN A 69 16.42 6.91 -4.50
C ASN A 69 17.22 5.82 -3.74
N GLU A 70 17.17 5.80 -2.41
CA GLU A 70 17.78 4.72 -1.62
C GLU A 70 17.07 3.38 -1.90
N CYS A 71 15.75 3.35 -1.98
CA CYS A 71 14.99 2.15 -2.35
C CYS A 71 15.33 1.67 -3.77
N ILE A 72 15.43 2.58 -4.73
CA ILE A 72 15.76 2.28 -6.14
C ILE A 72 17.15 1.65 -6.25
N LYS A 73 18.13 2.16 -5.51
CA LYS A 73 19.52 1.63 -5.48
C LYS A 73 19.58 0.20 -4.98
N MET A 74 18.68 -0.23 -4.08
CA MET A 74 18.62 -1.61 -3.59
C MET A 74 18.29 -2.64 -4.69
N PHE A 75 17.84 -2.17 -5.84
CA PHE A 75 17.43 -2.95 -7.00
C PHE A 75 18.13 -2.52 -8.30
N ASP A 76 19.32 -1.93 -8.18
CA ASP A 76 20.17 -1.51 -9.31
C ASP A 76 19.41 -0.68 -10.36
N GLY A 77 18.48 0.16 -9.88
CA GLY A 77 17.70 1.06 -10.73
C GLY A 77 16.48 0.43 -11.39
N ARG A 78 16.08 -0.80 -11.04
CA ARG A 78 14.90 -1.46 -11.60
C ARG A 78 13.83 -1.74 -10.56
N VAL A 79 12.61 -1.25 -10.76
CA VAL A 79 11.44 -1.54 -9.92
C VAL A 79 10.32 -2.06 -10.81
N ASP A 80 9.89 -3.30 -10.59
CA ASP A 80 8.82 -3.93 -11.37
C ASP A 80 7.44 -3.68 -10.76
N VAL A 81 7.34 -3.68 -9.42
CA VAL A 81 6.07 -3.48 -8.70
C VAL A 81 6.26 -2.52 -7.53
N LEU A 82 5.36 -1.56 -7.41
CA LEU A 82 5.22 -0.69 -6.24
C LEU A 82 3.89 -0.95 -5.55
N ILE A 83 3.92 -1.30 -4.25
CA ILE A 83 2.72 -1.47 -3.43
C ILE A 83 2.67 -0.35 -2.40
N ASN A 84 1.81 0.61 -2.64
CA ASN A 84 1.51 1.73 -1.76
C ASN A 84 0.52 1.26 -0.67
N ASN A 85 1.07 0.64 0.39
CA ASN A 85 0.27 0.08 1.48
C ASN A 85 0.37 0.92 2.76
N ALA A 86 1.39 1.73 2.95
CA ALA A 86 1.49 2.60 4.13
C ALA A 86 0.22 3.44 4.31
N GLY A 87 -0.35 3.41 5.51
CA GLY A 87 -1.60 4.11 5.78
C GLY A 87 -1.82 4.43 7.26
N LEU A 88 -2.60 5.47 7.48
CA LEU A 88 -2.99 5.98 8.79
C LEU A 88 -4.47 6.35 8.78
N GLY A 89 -5.17 6.08 9.88
CA GLY A 89 -6.57 6.48 10.08
C GLY A 89 -6.75 7.31 11.36
N VAL A 90 -7.55 8.36 11.24
CA VAL A 90 -8.05 9.16 12.37
C VAL A 90 -9.56 9.24 12.24
N ARG A 91 -10.27 9.04 13.36
CA ARG A 91 -11.73 9.14 13.44
C ARG A 91 -12.08 10.25 14.42
N LYS A 92 -12.85 11.24 13.94
CA LYS A 92 -13.35 12.35 14.76
C LYS A 92 -14.72 12.81 14.29
N SER A 93 -15.52 13.33 15.22
CA SER A 93 -16.75 14.04 14.86
C SER A 93 -16.41 15.34 14.10
N ILE A 94 -17.40 15.94 13.42
CA ILE A 94 -17.17 17.15 12.65
C ILE A 94 -16.71 18.32 13.52
N GLU A 95 -17.20 18.38 14.77
CA GLU A 95 -16.86 19.43 15.72
C GLU A 95 -15.44 19.33 16.28
N GLU A 96 -14.82 18.14 16.19
CA GLU A 96 -13.48 17.85 16.70
C GLU A 96 -12.39 17.91 15.62
N LEU A 97 -12.75 18.23 14.38
CA LEU A 97 -11.81 18.27 13.25
C LEU A 97 -10.74 19.33 13.45
N SER A 98 -9.49 18.99 13.19
CA SER A 98 -8.35 19.91 13.19
C SER A 98 -7.53 19.78 11.92
N ILE A 99 -6.85 20.85 11.53
CA ILE A 99 -5.93 20.81 10.38
C ILE A 99 -4.79 19.82 10.62
N ASP A 100 -4.31 19.69 11.85
CA ASP A 100 -3.22 18.77 12.20
C ASP A 100 -3.61 17.31 11.97
N ASP A 101 -4.86 16.93 12.28
CA ASP A 101 -5.36 15.58 12.01
C ASP A 101 -5.47 15.31 10.49
N PHE A 102 -5.91 16.30 9.71
CA PHE A 102 -5.89 16.22 8.24
C PHE A 102 -4.47 16.05 7.73
N LEU A 103 -3.55 16.94 8.10
CA LEU A 103 -2.17 16.89 7.66
C LEU A 103 -1.51 15.56 8.03
N LYS A 104 -1.72 15.08 9.25
CA LYS A 104 -1.21 13.79 9.74
C LYS A 104 -1.64 12.62 8.84
N VAL A 105 -2.91 12.58 8.42
CA VAL A 105 -3.43 11.49 7.58
C VAL A 105 -3.06 11.69 6.12
N PHE A 106 -3.21 12.91 5.59
CA PHE A 106 -2.95 13.19 4.18
C PHE A 106 -1.47 13.10 3.83
N ASN A 107 -0.56 13.49 4.74
CA ASN A 107 0.88 13.32 4.52
C ASN A 107 1.26 11.85 4.30
N VAL A 108 0.59 10.91 4.97
CA VAL A 108 0.84 9.47 4.77
C VAL A 108 0.07 8.94 3.56
N ASN A 109 -1.27 9.13 3.56
CA ASN A 109 -2.18 8.42 2.66
C ASN A 109 -2.23 9.01 1.25
N VAL A 110 -1.81 10.27 1.08
CA VAL A 110 -1.94 11.02 -0.17
C VAL A 110 -0.60 11.60 -0.62
N PHE A 111 -0.05 12.54 0.13
CA PHE A 111 1.10 13.33 -0.35
C PHE A 111 2.38 12.50 -0.42
N GLY A 112 2.76 11.83 0.67
CA GLY A 112 3.96 10.99 0.70
C GLY A 112 3.87 9.84 -0.28
N LEU A 113 2.72 9.18 -0.34
CA LEU A 113 2.45 8.12 -1.32
C LEU A 113 2.60 8.64 -2.75
N ALA A 114 1.99 9.79 -3.08
CA ALA A 114 2.03 10.35 -4.42
C ALA A 114 3.45 10.79 -4.82
N LEU A 115 4.16 11.46 -3.92
CA LEU A 115 5.54 11.89 -4.16
C LEU A 115 6.51 10.72 -4.26
N PHE A 116 6.34 9.66 -3.46
CA PHE A 116 7.14 8.45 -3.59
C PHE A 116 6.89 7.75 -4.92
N THR A 117 5.64 7.63 -5.33
CA THR A 117 5.25 7.07 -6.63
C THR A 117 5.85 7.87 -7.79
N LYS A 118 5.83 9.21 -7.70
CA LYS A 118 6.45 10.12 -8.69
C LYS A 118 7.91 9.77 -8.96
N GLU A 119 8.69 9.39 -7.94
CA GLU A 119 10.12 9.03 -8.12
C GLU A 119 10.31 7.66 -8.79
N ILE A 120 9.36 6.74 -8.66
CA ILE A 120 9.43 5.39 -9.24
C ILE A 120 8.95 5.38 -10.71
N VAL A 121 7.94 6.17 -11.04
CA VAL A 121 7.30 6.19 -12.37
C VAL A 121 8.28 6.40 -13.54
N PRO A 122 9.29 7.30 -13.48
CA PRO A 122 10.25 7.46 -14.59
C PRO A 122 10.98 6.17 -14.94
N LEU A 123 11.34 5.35 -13.95
CA LEU A 123 12.00 4.05 -14.18
C LEU A 123 11.06 3.09 -14.90
N MET A 124 9.81 2.98 -14.42
CA MET A 124 8.80 2.13 -15.06
C MET A 124 8.50 2.58 -16.50
N LYS A 125 8.54 3.89 -16.77
CA LYS A 125 8.38 4.43 -18.15
C LYS A 125 9.57 4.03 -19.05
N ILE A 126 10.79 4.12 -18.56
CA ILE A 126 11.99 3.67 -19.29
C ILE A 126 11.92 2.16 -19.54
N GLN A 127 11.47 1.38 -18.57
CA GLN A 127 11.24 -0.07 -18.67
C GLN A 127 10.11 -0.42 -19.66
N ASN A 128 9.24 0.54 -19.98
CA ASN A 128 7.97 0.35 -20.68
C ASN A 128 7.12 -0.77 -20.04
N SER A 129 7.18 -0.89 -18.73
CA SER A 129 6.52 -1.94 -17.95
C SER A 129 6.52 -1.58 -16.47
N GLY A 130 5.46 -1.90 -15.75
CA GLY A 130 5.37 -1.73 -14.31
C GLY A 130 3.98 -2.04 -13.77
N THR A 131 3.90 -2.25 -12.46
CA THR A 131 2.61 -2.39 -11.76
C THR A 131 2.62 -1.57 -10.47
N ILE A 132 1.60 -0.75 -10.27
CA ILE A 132 1.40 0.05 -9.06
C ILE A 132 0.10 -0.44 -8.41
N ILE A 133 0.19 -0.88 -7.16
CA ILE A 133 -0.97 -1.28 -6.34
C ILE A 133 -1.15 -0.25 -5.23
N ASN A 134 -2.29 0.42 -5.22
CA ASN A 134 -2.68 1.34 -4.15
C ASN A 134 -3.65 0.65 -3.18
N ILE A 135 -3.30 0.59 -1.90
CA ILE A 135 -4.20 0.02 -0.89
C ILE A 135 -5.17 1.12 -0.42
N GLY A 136 -6.35 1.06 -1.00
CA GLY A 136 -7.50 1.88 -0.65
C GLY A 136 -8.21 1.41 0.62
N SER A 137 -9.52 1.44 0.57
CA SER A 137 -10.45 0.92 1.59
C SER A 137 -11.86 0.99 1.01
N THR A 138 -12.82 0.26 1.58
CA THR A 138 -14.24 0.55 1.33
C THR A 138 -14.62 1.99 1.68
N ALA A 139 -13.83 2.67 2.53
CA ALA A 139 -13.89 4.11 2.76
C ALA A 139 -13.51 4.97 1.53
N SER A 140 -12.97 4.39 0.47
CA SER A 140 -12.78 5.06 -0.84
C SER A 140 -14.07 5.14 -1.67
N LEU A 141 -15.10 4.41 -1.25
CA LEU A 141 -16.36 4.25 -1.98
C LEU A 141 -17.53 4.95 -1.29
N LYS A 142 -17.47 5.04 0.03
CA LYS A 142 -18.55 5.60 0.85
C LYS A 142 -18.01 6.22 2.12
N GLY A 143 -18.45 7.45 2.42
CA GLY A 143 -18.24 8.11 3.71
C GLY A 143 -19.02 7.41 4.84
N TYR A 144 -18.56 7.61 6.07
CA TYR A 144 -19.20 7.07 7.30
C TYR A 144 -19.05 8.04 8.46
N LYS A 145 -19.87 7.85 9.50
CA LYS A 145 -19.84 8.68 10.72
C LYS A 145 -18.41 8.70 11.30
N THR A 146 -17.89 9.87 11.65
CA THR A 146 -16.53 10.11 12.15
C THR A 146 -15.40 9.82 11.18
N GLY A 147 -15.71 9.55 9.91
CA GLY A 147 -14.75 9.16 8.88
C GLY A 147 -14.20 10.30 8.05
N SER A 148 -14.55 11.57 8.32
CA SER A 148 -14.26 12.72 7.44
C SER A 148 -12.80 12.79 7.01
N ILE A 149 -11.85 12.62 7.91
CA ILE A 149 -10.41 12.71 7.61
C ILE A 149 -9.93 11.48 6.83
N TYR A 150 -10.25 10.28 7.33
CA TYR A 150 -9.77 9.04 6.71
C TYR A 150 -10.45 8.78 5.37
N ALA A 151 -11.78 8.85 5.32
CA ALA A 151 -12.50 8.58 4.09
C ALA A 151 -12.13 9.57 2.99
N SER A 152 -12.04 10.88 3.27
CA SER A 152 -11.61 11.86 2.28
C SER A 152 -10.21 11.57 1.73
N SER A 153 -9.26 11.14 2.58
CA SER A 153 -7.93 10.72 2.10
C SER A 153 -7.99 9.49 1.18
N LYS A 154 -8.89 8.54 1.44
CA LYS A 154 -9.05 7.35 0.61
C LYS A 154 -9.83 7.63 -0.68
N PHE A 155 -10.76 8.57 -0.69
CA PHE A 155 -11.36 9.11 -1.91
C PHE A 155 -10.32 9.85 -2.77
N ALA A 156 -9.45 10.66 -2.15
CA ALA A 156 -8.35 11.33 -2.84
C ALA A 156 -7.41 10.30 -3.50
N LEU A 157 -7.04 9.23 -2.78
CA LEU A 157 -6.22 8.14 -3.33
C LEU A 157 -6.90 7.46 -4.52
N ARG A 158 -8.22 7.24 -4.45
CA ARG A 158 -8.99 6.67 -5.57
C ARG A 158 -8.95 7.57 -6.80
N CYS A 159 -9.11 8.87 -6.62
CA CYS A 159 -8.99 9.84 -7.70
C CYS A 159 -7.58 9.81 -8.32
N LEU A 160 -6.52 9.86 -7.50
CA LEU A 160 -5.14 9.76 -7.97
C LEU A 160 -4.90 8.46 -8.75
N THR A 161 -5.43 7.33 -8.26
CA THR A 161 -5.32 6.04 -8.95
C THR A 161 -5.92 6.10 -10.36
N GLN A 162 -7.12 6.69 -10.51
CA GLN A 162 -7.78 6.84 -11.81
C GLN A 162 -7.01 7.78 -12.76
N CYS A 163 -6.46 8.88 -12.25
CA CYS A 163 -5.59 9.76 -13.03
C CYS A 163 -4.35 8.99 -13.53
N TRP A 164 -3.68 8.27 -12.65
CA TRP A 164 -2.48 7.50 -13.03
C TRP A 164 -2.80 6.33 -13.98
N GLN A 165 -3.96 5.72 -13.88
CA GLN A 165 -4.43 4.76 -14.89
C GLN A 165 -4.48 5.39 -16.27
N ALA A 166 -5.03 6.59 -16.39
CA ALA A 166 -5.11 7.28 -17.67
C ALA A 166 -3.72 7.70 -18.20
N GLU A 167 -2.85 8.22 -17.32
CA GLU A 167 -1.54 8.74 -17.70
C GLU A 167 -0.52 7.64 -18.03
N LEU A 168 -0.58 6.47 -17.37
CA LEU A 168 0.49 5.48 -17.40
C LEU A 168 0.22 4.28 -18.31
N ARG A 169 -1.04 4.05 -18.72
CA ARG A 169 -1.40 2.97 -19.66
C ARG A 169 -0.63 3.04 -21.00
N PRO A 170 -0.36 4.22 -21.61
CA PRO A 170 0.45 4.30 -22.82
C PRO A 170 1.89 3.78 -22.65
N HIS A 171 2.35 3.63 -21.42
CA HIS A 171 3.68 3.12 -21.06
C HIS A 171 3.65 1.66 -20.56
N ASN A 172 2.58 0.91 -20.80
CA ASN A 172 2.38 -0.45 -20.29
C ASN A 172 2.52 -0.57 -18.76
N ILE A 173 2.19 0.50 -18.03
CA ILE A 173 2.18 0.51 -16.57
C ILE A 173 0.74 0.34 -16.09
N ARG A 174 0.52 -0.70 -15.29
CA ARG A 174 -0.78 -1.01 -14.71
C ARG A 174 -0.90 -0.34 -13.34
N VAL A 175 -2.02 0.33 -13.09
CA VAL A 175 -2.33 0.92 -11.78
C VAL A 175 -3.63 0.33 -11.27
N CYS A 176 -3.59 -0.30 -10.10
CA CYS A 176 -4.74 -0.95 -9.48
C CYS A 176 -5.00 -0.39 -8.09
N GLN A 177 -6.25 -0.21 -7.72
CA GLN A 177 -6.64 0.04 -6.34
C GLN A 177 -7.33 -1.18 -5.73
N ILE A 178 -6.86 -1.60 -4.56
CA ILE A 178 -7.53 -2.65 -3.78
C ILE A 178 -8.18 -2.00 -2.56
N ASN A 179 -9.48 -2.22 -2.40
CA ASN A 179 -10.31 -1.64 -1.35
C ASN A 179 -10.75 -2.72 -0.35
N PRO A 180 -9.95 -3.00 0.69
CA PRO A 180 -10.38 -3.90 1.74
C PRO A 180 -11.55 -3.32 2.55
N SER A 181 -12.46 -4.18 3.00
CA SER A 181 -13.37 -3.87 4.10
C SER A 181 -12.62 -3.97 5.44
N GLU A 182 -13.29 -4.31 6.53
CA GLU A 182 -12.60 -4.46 7.83
C GLU A 182 -11.67 -5.67 7.81
N VAL A 183 -10.40 -5.43 8.18
CA VAL A 183 -9.33 -6.45 8.28
C VAL A 183 -8.78 -6.47 9.69
N THR A 184 -8.58 -7.66 10.27
CA THR A 184 -8.01 -7.84 11.62
C THR A 184 -6.50 -7.59 11.61
N THR A 185 -6.11 -6.32 11.76
CA THR A 185 -4.71 -5.88 11.76
C THR A 185 -4.46 -4.87 12.87
N ALA A 186 -3.20 -4.42 12.99
CA ALA A 186 -2.81 -3.33 13.89
C ALA A 186 -3.29 -1.93 13.42
N PHE A 187 -4.01 -1.84 12.29
CA PHE A 187 -4.52 -0.57 11.78
C PHE A 187 -5.51 0.07 12.76
N GLY A 188 -5.32 1.35 13.05
CA GLY A 188 -6.15 2.07 14.03
C GLY A 188 -5.77 1.83 15.51
N ASN A 189 -4.91 0.88 15.83
CA ASN A 189 -4.39 0.71 17.19
C ASN A 189 -3.20 1.67 17.41
N PRO A 190 -3.26 2.59 18.40
CA PRO A 190 -2.17 3.54 18.68
C PRO A 190 -0.85 2.87 19.03
N LEU A 191 -0.89 1.72 19.73
CA LEU A 191 0.28 0.93 20.11
C LEU A 191 0.76 0.00 18.99
N ARG A 192 0.02 -0.06 17.86
CA ARG A 192 0.33 -0.94 16.73
C ARG A 192 0.43 -2.41 17.13
N ILE A 193 -0.43 -2.86 18.02
CA ILE A 193 -0.62 -4.26 18.38
C ILE A 193 -1.54 -4.90 17.34
N GLU A 194 -1.13 -6.01 16.75
CA GLU A 194 -1.95 -6.77 15.81
C GLU A 194 -3.15 -7.37 16.58
N ARG A 195 -4.32 -7.34 15.96
CA ARG A 195 -5.54 -7.93 16.51
C ARG A 195 -5.52 -9.44 16.27
N GLU A 196 -6.13 -10.19 17.14
CA GLU A 196 -6.40 -11.60 16.90
C GLU A 196 -7.35 -11.78 15.70
N ASP A 197 -7.17 -12.89 14.97
CA ASP A 197 -8.05 -13.21 13.86
C ASP A 197 -9.46 -13.54 14.37
N ILE A 198 -10.44 -12.99 13.71
CA ILE A 198 -11.87 -13.21 13.99
C ILE A 198 -12.45 -13.96 12.80
N SER A 199 -13.09 -15.10 13.03
CA SER A 199 -13.47 -16.06 11.99
C SER A 199 -14.38 -15.51 10.87
N ASN A 200 -15.14 -14.44 11.16
CA ASN A 200 -16.03 -13.80 10.20
C ASN A 200 -15.52 -12.46 9.67
N LYS A 201 -14.24 -12.11 9.94
CA LYS A 201 -13.58 -10.92 9.42
C LYS A 201 -12.45 -11.31 8.47
N LEU A 202 -12.10 -10.41 7.57
CA LEU A 202 -10.91 -10.59 6.74
C LEU A 202 -9.64 -10.51 7.58
N THR A 203 -8.67 -11.31 7.23
CA THR A 203 -7.29 -11.21 7.72
C THR A 203 -6.41 -10.52 6.67
N ALA A 204 -5.18 -10.21 7.04
CA ALA A 204 -4.22 -9.64 6.11
C ALA A 204 -3.86 -10.62 4.97
N LYS A 205 -4.04 -11.93 5.16
CA LYS A 205 -3.70 -12.97 4.17
C LYS A 205 -4.65 -12.95 2.97
N GLU A 206 -5.97 -12.79 3.18
CA GLU A 206 -6.93 -12.68 2.06
C GLU A 206 -6.65 -11.43 1.22
N ILE A 207 -6.23 -10.34 1.86
CA ILE A 207 -5.86 -9.14 1.11
C ILE A 207 -4.55 -9.35 0.35
N ALA A 208 -3.54 -9.97 0.97
CA ALA A 208 -2.30 -10.34 0.28
C ALA A 208 -2.57 -11.24 -0.93
N HIS A 209 -3.45 -12.25 -0.79
CA HIS A 209 -3.88 -13.10 -1.90
C HIS A 209 -4.51 -12.27 -3.03
N SER A 210 -5.40 -11.33 -2.70
CA SER A 210 -6.03 -10.46 -3.68
C SER A 210 -5.03 -9.56 -4.42
N ILE A 211 -4.02 -9.04 -3.70
CA ILE A 211 -2.92 -8.25 -4.28
C ILE A 211 -2.12 -9.10 -5.26
N ILE A 212 -1.71 -10.29 -4.86
CA ILE A 212 -0.94 -11.23 -5.70
C ILE A 212 -1.74 -11.57 -6.97
N SER A 213 -3.01 -11.92 -6.84
CA SER A 213 -3.88 -12.25 -7.97
C SER A 213 -4.00 -11.10 -8.97
N ALA A 214 -4.09 -9.86 -8.48
CA ALA A 214 -4.11 -8.68 -9.35
C ALA A 214 -2.78 -8.47 -10.10
N ILE A 215 -1.64 -8.75 -9.47
CA ILE A 215 -0.31 -8.63 -10.09
C ILE A 215 -0.10 -9.74 -11.13
N GLU A 216 -0.47 -10.99 -10.81
CA GLU A 216 -0.25 -12.15 -11.66
C GLU A 216 -1.15 -12.20 -12.90
N MET A 217 -2.16 -11.34 -13.00
CA MET A 217 -2.99 -11.26 -14.20
C MET A 217 -2.15 -11.11 -15.47
N ASP A 218 -2.58 -11.74 -16.57
CA ASP A 218 -1.91 -11.65 -17.88
C ASP A 218 -1.71 -10.19 -18.32
N ASP A 219 -0.60 -9.91 -18.99
CA ASP A 219 -0.17 -8.55 -19.31
C ASP A 219 -1.09 -7.83 -20.32
N ARG A 220 -2.00 -8.55 -21.01
CA ARG A 220 -3.01 -7.96 -21.90
C ARG A 220 -4.12 -7.22 -21.17
N GLY A 221 -4.27 -7.44 -19.87
CA GLY A 221 -5.28 -6.80 -19.06
C GLY A 221 -4.79 -6.47 -17.66
N PHE A 222 -5.60 -5.75 -16.90
CA PHE A 222 -5.37 -5.51 -15.49
C PHE A 222 -6.68 -5.24 -14.76
N ILE A 223 -6.67 -5.54 -13.47
CA ILE A 223 -7.76 -5.18 -12.56
C ILE A 223 -7.53 -3.72 -12.16
N ASN A 224 -8.43 -2.83 -12.58
CA ASN A 224 -8.31 -1.39 -12.28
C ASN A 224 -8.69 -1.06 -10.84
N GLU A 225 -9.72 -1.73 -10.32
CA GLU A 225 -10.19 -1.58 -8.93
C GLU A 225 -10.76 -2.92 -8.44
N LEU A 226 -10.43 -3.32 -7.21
CA LEU A 226 -10.92 -4.54 -6.59
C LEU A 226 -11.43 -4.25 -5.18
N ASN A 227 -12.69 -4.59 -4.90
CA ASN A 227 -13.32 -4.45 -3.59
C ASN A 227 -13.36 -5.81 -2.90
N VAL A 228 -12.78 -5.92 -1.70
CA VAL A 228 -12.68 -7.17 -0.94
C VAL A 228 -13.48 -7.07 0.34
N TRP A 229 -14.51 -7.91 0.46
CA TRP A 229 -15.44 -7.91 1.60
C TRP A 229 -15.43 -9.25 2.32
N ALA A 230 -15.62 -9.23 3.65
CA ALA A 230 -15.94 -10.45 4.37
C ALA A 230 -17.32 -10.96 3.95
N THR A 231 -17.47 -12.29 3.80
CA THR A 231 -18.70 -12.89 3.30
C THR A 231 -19.88 -12.66 4.23
N ASN A 232 -19.67 -12.82 5.54
CA ASN A 232 -20.70 -12.55 6.56
C ASN A 232 -20.07 -11.92 7.80
N PRO A 233 -19.92 -10.59 7.85
CA PRO A 233 -19.26 -9.91 8.97
C PRO A 233 -20.16 -9.66 10.19
N PHE A 234 -21.43 -10.10 10.18
CA PHE A 234 -22.47 -9.66 11.12
C PHE A 234 -22.69 -10.60 12.31
N ASN A 235 -22.04 -11.75 12.38
CA ASN A 235 -22.17 -12.72 13.46
C ASN A 235 -21.08 -12.55 14.51
#